data_df8ba21fe9e9fc02595d6dfbdc74ac9a
#
_entry.id   df8ba21fe9e9fc02595d6dfbdc74ac9a
#
_cell.length_a   1.000
_cell.length_b   1.000
_cell.length_c   1.000
_cell.angle_alpha   90.00
_cell.angle_beta   90.00
_cell.angle_gamma   90.00
#
_symmetry.space_group_name_H-M   'P 1'
#
loop_
_entity.id
_entity.type
_entity.pdbx_description
1 polymer ?
#
loop_
_entity_poly.entity_id
_entity_poly.type
_entity_poly.pdbx_seq_one_letter_code
_entity_poly.pdbx_strand_id
1 'polypeptide(L)'
;MAGFASSRILVSGASGPIGAALLPSLKTCGFQVVRLVRGPASGADQIRWDPTKLLGSEWLLGFDSVIHLAGESVVGRWTDSKKAKIRESRILGTRNLAESLAKTKDRPRVLISASAIGYYGDRADEVLREDSDWGAGFLAEVCREWEAATKPAADAGIRTVQIRIGVVLSPAGGALQKMLPAFRMGVGGRIGSGQQWMSWVHVHDLVGAVHHILKSDLLQGPVNLVAPQPVTNAEFTKTLASALTRPAVFPVPAFVAKLAFGQMGEEVLLASQRVEPTRLIASGYPFQYSELRKALDGVLRA
;
A
#
# COMPACT_ATOMS: atom_id res chain seq x y z
N MET A 1 -28.24 -4.34 -10.93
CA MET A 1 -26.78 -4.63 -11.06
C MET A 1 -26.38 -4.41 -12.51
N ALA A 2 -25.94 -3.19 -12.87
CA ALA A 2 -25.45 -2.90 -14.21
C ALA A 2 -24.08 -3.55 -14.37
N GLY A 3 -23.90 -4.29 -15.48
CA GLY A 3 -22.83 -5.24 -15.66
C GLY A 3 -21.42 -4.61 -15.78
N PHE A 4 -20.54 -5.02 -14.88
CA PHE A 4 -19.10 -4.94 -15.03
C PHE A 4 -18.53 -6.11 -15.89
N ALA A 5 -19.40 -6.85 -16.60
CA ALA A 5 -19.08 -8.13 -17.24
C ALA A 5 -18.07 -8.05 -18.41
N SER A 6 -17.47 -6.88 -18.70
CA SER A 6 -16.40 -6.75 -19.68
C SER A 6 -15.38 -5.67 -19.34
N SER A 7 -15.40 -5.09 -18.12
CA SER A 7 -14.47 -4.01 -17.78
C SER A 7 -13.02 -4.51 -17.73
N ARG A 8 -12.14 -3.84 -18.47
CA ARG A 8 -10.70 -4.15 -18.54
C ARG A 8 -9.93 -3.31 -17.55
N ILE A 9 -9.11 -3.98 -16.74
CA ILE A 9 -8.27 -3.32 -15.73
C ILE A 9 -6.80 -3.58 -16.04
N LEU A 10 -6.01 -2.50 -16.10
CA LEU A 10 -4.56 -2.58 -16.20
C LEU A 10 -3.96 -2.53 -14.80
N VAL A 11 -3.08 -3.50 -14.46
CA VAL A 11 -2.47 -3.60 -13.14
C VAL A 11 -0.96 -3.63 -13.25
N SER A 12 -0.25 -2.73 -12.58
CA SER A 12 1.18 -2.80 -12.36
C SER A 12 1.49 -3.28 -10.94
N GLY A 13 2.68 -3.87 -10.72
CA GLY A 13 3.03 -4.42 -9.40
C GLY A 13 2.27 -5.69 -9.04
N ALA A 14 1.74 -6.39 -10.02
CA ALA A 14 0.94 -7.61 -9.91
C ALA A 14 1.62 -8.76 -9.15
N SER A 15 2.96 -8.84 -9.17
CA SER A 15 3.76 -9.86 -8.47
C SER A 15 4.05 -9.53 -7.00
N GLY A 16 3.74 -8.32 -6.55
CA GLY A 16 3.89 -7.93 -5.14
C GLY A 16 2.80 -8.54 -4.25
N PRO A 17 2.96 -8.50 -2.91
CA PRO A 17 2.00 -9.10 -1.98
C PRO A 17 0.55 -8.58 -2.15
N ILE A 18 0.39 -7.29 -2.41
CA ILE A 18 -0.92 -6.67 -2.64
C ILE A 18 -1.48 -7.12 -3.99
N GLY A 19 -0.68 -7.06 -5.06
CA GLY A 19 -1.08 -7.50 -6.39
C GLY A 19 -1.50 -8.96 -6.40
N ALA A 20 -0.72 -9.83 -5.75
CA ALA A 20 -1.02 -11.26 -5.64
C ALA A 20 -2.37 -11.55 -4.96
N ALA A 21 -2.76 -10.74 -3.97
CA ALA A 21 -4.07 -10.86 -3.32
C ALA A 21 -5.21 -10.24 -4.15
N LEU A 22 -4.93 -9.14 -4.85
CA LEU A 22 -5.93 -8.40 -5.61
C LEU A 22 -6.34 -9.09 -6.90
N LEU A 23 -5.37 -9.65 -7.66
CA LEU A 23 -5.63 -10.20 -8.98
C LEU A 23 -6.69 -11.31 -9.01
N PRO A 24 -6.62 -12.35 -8.13
CA PRO A 24 -7.67 -13.38 -8.09
C PRO A 24 -9.05 -12.79 -7.82
N SER A 25 -9.15 -11.84 -6.89
CA SER A 25 -10.39 -11.17 -6.53
C SER A 25 -10.99 -10.39 -7.70
N LEU A 26 -10.17 -9.63 -8.45
CA LEU A 26 -10.64 -8.92 -9.65
C LEU A 26 -11.18 -9.91 -10.70
N LYS A 27 -10.46 -11.00 -10.97
CA LYS A 27 -10.89 -12.03 -11.93
C LYS A 27 -12.20 -12.70 -11.50
N THR A 28 -12.34 -13.03 -10.21
CA THR A 28 -13.59 -13.61 -9.67
C THR A 28 -14.78 -12.66 -9.80
N CYS A 29 -14.55 -11.34 -9.71
CA CYS A 29 -15.57 -10.33 -9.96
C CYS A 29 -15.87 -10.08 -11.46
N GLY A 30 -15.26 -10.83 -12.39
CA GLY A 30 -15.53 -10.75 -13.81
C GLY A 30 -14.71 -9.70 -14.58
N PHE A 31 -13.72 -9.07 -13.94
CA PHE A 31 -12.84 -8.12 -14.63
C PHE A 31 -11.82 -8.82 -15.53
N GLN A 32 -11.60 -8.28 -16.72
CA GLN A 32 -10.48 -8.66 -17.57
C GLN A 32 -9.22 -7.94 -17.11
N VAL A 33 -8.31 -8.68 -16.47
CA VAL A 33 -7.09 -8.10 -15.89
C VAL A 33 -5.90 -8.28 -16.83
N VAL A 34 -5.26 -7.17 -17.21
CA VAL A 34 -3.99 -7.14 -17.93
C VAL A 34 -2.89 -6.60 -17.00
N ARG A 35 -1.73 -7.22 -17.03
CA ARG A 35 -0.63 -6.91 -16.13
C ARG A 35 0.50 -6.19 -16.86
N LEU A 36 0.97 -5.08 -16.29
CA LEU A 36 2.24 -4.49 -16.70
C LEU A 36 3.40 -5.28 -16.08
N VAL A 37 4.28 -5.81 -16.89
CA VAL A 37 5.42 -6.63 -16.48
C VAL A 37 6.73 -6.04 -16.98
N ARG A 38 7.80 -6.11 -16.15
CA ARG A 38 9.13 -5.61 -16.54
C ARG A 38 9.92 -6.61 -17.40
N GLY A 39 9.63 -7.89 -17.22
CA GLY A 39 10.21 -8.97 -18.02
C GLY A 39 9.50 -9.16 -19.36
N PRO A 40 9.90 -10.19 -20.12
CA PRO A 40 9.20 -10.59 -21.34
C PRO A 40 7.72 -10.88 -21.04
N ALA A 41 6.82 -10.38 -21.88
CA ALA A 41 5.41 -10.74 -21.83
C ALA A 41 5.24 -12.18 -22.32
N SER A 42 4.60 -13.03 -21.52
CA SER A 42 4.42 -14.47 -21.79
C SER A 42 2.98 -14.86 -22.12
N GLY A 43 2.08 -13.88 -22.27
CA GLY A 43 0.67 -14.14 -22.56
C GLY A 43 -0.10 -12.86 -22.94
N ALA A 44 -1.30 -13.05 -23.49
CA ALA A 44 -2.17 -11.96 -23.93
C ALA A 44 -2.66 -11.05 -22.76
N ASP A 45 -2.55 -11.53 -21.51
CA ASP A 45 -2.86 -10.78 -20.29
C ASP A 45 -1.66 -10.00 -19.73
N GLN A 46 -0.61 -9.79 -20.55
CA GLN A 46 0.60 -9.09 -20.14
C GLN A 46 1.04 -8.07 -21.20
N ILE A 47 1.45 -6.90 -20.73
CA ILE A 47 2.09 -5.87 -21.52
C ILE A 47 3.47 -5.63 -20.92
N ARG A 48 4.52 -5.73 -21.75
CA ARG A 48 5.88 -5.38 -21.31
C ARG A 48 5.96 -3.89 -21.08
N TRP A 49 6.52 -3.51 -19.94
CA TRP A 49 6.62 -2.13 -19.52
C TRP A 49 8.00 -1.82 -18.92
N ASP A 50 8.60 -0.74 -19.37
CA ASP A 50 9.76 -0.12 -18.76
C ASP A 50 9.31 1.13 -17.99
N PRO A 51 9.33 1.12 -16.64
CA PRO A 51 8.85 2.25 -15.84
C PRO A 51 9.67 3.54 -16.03
N THR A 52 10.85 3.46 -16.64
CA THR A 52 11.69 4.62 -16.93
C THR A 52 11.29 5.35 -18.23
N LYS A 53 10.33 4.79 -18.98
CA LYS A 53 9.89 5.30 -20.29
C LYS A 53 8.38 5.46 -20.35
N LEU A 54 7.94 6.34 -21.23
CA LEU A 54 6.52 6.42 -21.58
C LEU A 54 6.08 5.12 -22.24
N LEU A 55 4.89 4.67 -21.92
CA LEU A 55 4.22 3.56 -22.61
C LEU A 55 3.44 4.12 -23.81
N GLY A 56 3.55 3.48 -24.97
CA GLY A 56 2.82 3.89 -26.17
C GLY A 56 1.30 3.86 -25.91
N SER A 57 0.60 4.86 -26.43
CA SER A 57 -0.85 5.00 -26.23
C SER A 57 -1.66 3.84 -26.79
N GLU A 58 -1.15 3.15 -27.80
CA GLU A 58 -1.75 1.96 -28.41
C GLU A 58 -1.90 0.80 -27.41
N TRP A 59 -0.99 0.71 -26.42
CA TRP A 59 -1.03 -0.31 -25.36
C TRP A 59 -2.03 0.02 -24.24
N LEU A 60 -2.56 1.26 -24.21
CA LEU A 60 -3.43 1.76 -23.16
C LEU A 60 -4.89 1.89 -23.59
N LEU A 61 -5.23 1.48 -24.81
CA LEU A 61 -6.59 1.57 -25.34
C LEU A 61 -7.54 0.55 -24.70
N GLY A 62 -8.76 0.97 -24.43
CA GLY A 62 -9.86 0.13 -23.97
C GLY A 62 -9.70 -0.37 -22.53
N PHE A 63 -8.96 0.34 -21.67
CA PHE A 63 -8.96 0.10 -20.24
C PHE A 63 -9.90 1.04 -19.50
N ASP A 64 -10.82 0.48 -18.72
CA ASP A 64 -11.76 1.25 -17.89
C ASP A 64 -11.09 1.81 -16.64
N SER A 65 -10.08 1.08 -16.12
CA SER A 65 -9.42 1.43 -14.86
C SER A 65 -7.96 1.00 -14.89
N VAL A 66 -7.13 1.75 -14.17
CA VAL A 66 -5.70 1.43 -13.97
C VAL A 66 -5.39 1.37 -12.48
N ILE A 67 -4.72 0.30 -12.05
CA ILE A 67 -4.25 0.12 -10.67
C ILE A 67 -2.73 0.04 -10.68
N HIS A 68 -2.08 1.05 -10.12
CA HIS A 68 -0.62 1.19 -10.11
C HIS A 68 -0.07 0.89 -8.71
N LEU A 69 0.48 -0.34 -8.53
CA LEU A 69 1.05 -0.81 -7.26
C LEU A 69 2.57 -1.04 -7.34
N ALA A 70 3.19 -0.72 -8.48
CA ALA A 70 4.61 -0.97 -8.67
C ALA A 70 5.47 -0.03 -7.81
N GLY A 71 6.49 -0.60 -7.18
CA GLY A 71 7.46 0.14 -6.38
C GLY A 71 8.54 -0.80 -5.84
N GLU A 72 9.74 -0.27 -5.67
CA GLU A 72 10.86 -0.99 -5.04
C GLU A 72 10.57 -1.22 -3.55
N SER A 73 10.97 -2.39 -3.02
CA SER A 73 10.79 -2.68 -1.59
C SER A 73 11.54 -1.70 -0.71
N VAL A 74 10.86 -1.14 0.30
CA VAL A 74 11.47 -0.25 1.30
C VAL A 74 12.25 -1.00 2.37
N VAL A 75 12.11 -2.32 2.42
CA VAL A 75 12.72 -3.15 3.47
C VAL A 75 14.23 -3.31 3.25
N GLY A 76 14.98 -3.19 4.34
CA GLY A 76 16.44 -3.33 4.40
C GLY A 76 17.12 -1.99 4.69
N ARG A 77 18.45 -2.04 4.84
CA ARG A 77 19.25 -0.84 5.13
C ARG A 77 19.24 0.10 3.93
N TRP A 78 18.96 1.39 4.17
CA TRP A 78 18.91 2.39 3.11
C TRP A 78 20.29 3.01 2.86
N THR A 79 20.94 2.52 1.81
CA THR A 79 22.08 3.18 1.18
C THR A 79 21.58 4.22 0.18
N ASP A 80 22.43 5.11 -0.30
CA ASP A 80 22.05 6.10 -1.31
C ASP A 80 21.48 5.43 -2.57
N SER A 81 22.11 4.34 -3.03
CA SER A 81 21.61 3.54 -4.15
C SER A 81 20.22 2.94 -3.88
N LYS A 82 19.97 2.46 -2.66
CA LYS A 82 18.64 1.92 -2.29
C LYS A 82 17.60 3.03 -2.23
N LYS A 83 17.93 4.18 -1.66
CA LYS A 83 17.06 5.37 -1.64
C LYS A 83 16.72 5.85 -3.05
N ALA A 84 17.71 5.94 -3.92
CA ALA A 84 17.50 6.29 -5.32
C ALA A 84 16.50 5.33 -5.99
N LYS A 85 16.70 4.01 -5.86
CA LYS A 85 15.77 3.00 -6.40
C LYS A 85 14.36 3.11 -5.82
N ILE A 86 14.23 3.35 -4.51
CA ILE A 86 12.93 3.56 -3.86
C ILE A 86 12.22 4.78 -4.46
N ARG A 87 12.93 5.90 -4.59
CA ARG A 87 12.40 7.17 -5.13
C ARG A 87 12.05 7.05 -6.61
N GLU A 88 12.98 6.61 -7.44
CA GLU A 88 12.82 6.50 -8.89
C GLU A 88 11.69 5.55 -9.28
N SER A 89 11.64 4.37 -8.68
CA SER A 89 10.60 3.38 -9.01
C SER A 89 9.17 3.89 -8.75
N ARG A 90 9.02 4.82 -7.80
CA ARG A 90 7.72 5.42 -7.46
C ARG A 90 7.43 6.65 -8.30
N ILE A 91 8.33 7.61 -8.27
CA ILE A 91 8.08 8.93 -8.87
C ILE A 91 8.13 8.85 -10.39
N LEU A 92 9.24 8.32 -10.94
CA LEU A 92 9.41 8.26 -12.39
C LEU A 92 8.42 7.29 -13.03
N GLY A 93 8.27 6.08 -12.45
CA GLY A 93 7.35 5.08 -12.95
C GLY A 93 5.90 5.56 -12.94
N THR A 94 5.46 6.23 -11.86
CA THR A 94 4.11 6.77 -11.77
C THR A 94 3.91 7.94 -12.73
N ARG A 95 4.87 8.85 -12.83
CA ARG A 95 4.79 9.99 -13.76
C ARG A 95 4.69 9.52 -15.20
N ASN A 96 5.57 8.62 -15.64
CA ASN A 96 5.55 8.09 -17.01
C ASN A 96 4.22 7.39 -17.34
N LEU A 97 3.68 6.60 -16.40
CA LEU A 97 2.37 5.97 -16.58
C LEU A 97 1.26 7.01 -16.65
N ALA A 98 1.23 7.99 -15.75
CA ALA A 98 0.22 9.06 -15.72
C ALA A 98 0.25 9.92 -17.00
N GLU A 99 1.45 10.28 -17.48
CA GLU A 99 1.62 11.01 -18.74
C GLU A 99 1.19 10.18 -19.95
N SER A 100 1.46 8.88 -19.95
CA SER A 100 1.02 7.97 -21.01
C SER A 100 -0.50 7.88 -21.06
N LEU A 101 -1.16 7.74 -19.90
CA LEU A 101 -2.62 7.73 -19.78
C LEU A 101 -3.24 9.06 -20.23
N ALA A 102 -2.62 10.18 -19.85
CA ALA A 102 -3.08 11.51 -20.24
C ALA A 102 -3.11 11.72 -21.77
N LYS A 103 -2.17 11.08 -22.49
CA LYS A 103 -2.04 11.15 -23.97
C LYS A 103 -2.97 10.18 -24.71
N THR A 104 -3.58 9.22 -24.00
CA THR A 104 -4.46 8.22 -24.61
C THR A 104 -5.80 8.87 -24.99
N LYS A 105 -6.32 8.56 -26.19
CA LYS A 105 -7.63 9.09 -26.66
C LYS A 105 -8.78 8.53 -25.83
N ASP A 106 -8.75 7.23 -25.57
CA ASP A 106 -9.73 6.50 -24.75
C ASP A 106 -9.16 6.36 -23.34
N ARG A 107 -9.40 7.38 -22.51
CA ARG A 107 -8.84 7.48 -21.17
C ARG A 107 -9.60 6.59 -20.19
N PRO A 108 -8.91 5.93 -19.25
CA PRO A 108 -9.59 5.20 -18.20
C PRO A 108 -10.38 6.14 -17.29
N ARG A 109 -11.47 5.65 -16.70
CA ARG A 109 -12.29 6.42 -15.75
C ARG A 109 -11.53 6.74 -14.47
N VAL A 110 -10.66 5.82 -14.04
CA VAL A 110 -9.93 5.95 -12.77
C VAL A 110 -8.51 5.40 -12.85
N LEU A 111 -7.59 6.15 -12.23
CA LEU A 111 -6.24 5.72 -11.85
C LEU A 111 -6.19 5.58 -10.32
N ILE A 112 -6.05 4.34 -9.82
CA ILE A 112 -5.74 4.07 -8.42
C ILE A 112 -4.23 3.88 -8.32
N SER A 113 -3.54 4.81 -7.67
CA SER A 113 -2.10 4.76 -7.47
C SER A 113 -1.77 4.45 -6.01
N ALA A 114 -0.86 3.52 -5.78
CA ALA A 114 -0.35 3.30 -4.44
C ALA A 114 0.35 4.56 -3.91
N SER A 115 0.24 4.75 -2.61
CA SER A 115 1.00 5.63 -1.73
C SER A 115 1.19 4.90 -0.40
N ALA A 116 1.68 5.55 0.63
CA ALA A 116 1.84 4.96 1.95
C ALA A 116 1.58 5.98 3.06
N ILE A 117 1.20 5.50 4.26
CA ILE A 117 1.09 6.34 5.46
C ILE A 117 2.42 6.99 5.86
N GLY A 118 3.55 6.51 5.30
CA GLY A 118 4.84 7.19 5.39
C GLY A 118 4.81 8.66 4.96
N TYR A 119 3.81 9.08 4.19
CA TYR A 119 3.49 10.47 3.87
C TYR A 119 3.46 11.37 5.11
N TYR A 120 2.95 10.86 6.22
CA TYR A 120 2.77 11.64 7.45
C TYR A 120 4.04 11.77 8.29
N GLY A 121 5.08 10.94 8.05
CA GLY A 121 6.28 10.93 8.90
C GLY A 121 5.99 10.47 10.33
N ASP A 122 6.84 10.87 11.29
CA ASP A 122 6.61 10.65 12.72
C ASP A 122 5.82 11.83 13.31
N ARG A 123 4.63 11.57 13.85
CA ARG A 123 3.70 12.57 14.36
C ARG A 123 3.23 12.26 15.79
N ALA A 124 4.00 11.50 16.56
CA ALA A 124 3.69 11.12 17.94
C ALA A 124 2.24 10.61 18.09
N ASP A 125 1.41 11.29 18.91
CA ASP A 125 0.01 10.90 19.22
C ASP A 125 -1.02 11.61 18.34
N GLU A 126 -0.59 12.43 17.39
CA GLU A 126 -1.49 13.19 16.53
C GLU A 126 -2.34 12.24 15.67
N VAL A 127 -3.65 12.50 15.63
CA VAL A 127 -4.58 11.77 14.76
C VAL A 127 -4.45 12.31 13.34
N LEU A 128 -4.10 11.43 12.40
CA LEU A 128 -3.78 11.78 11.02
C LEU A 128 -4.91 11.36 10.08
N ARG A 129 -5.38 12.29 9.29
CA ARG A 129 -6.43 12.11 8.30
C ARG A 129 -5.93 12.47 6.91
N GLU A 130 -6.76 12.26 5.90
CA GLU A 130 -6.35 12.49 4.51
C GLU A 130 -6.01 13.95 4.20
N ASP A 131 -6.54 14.89 4.96
CA ASP A 131 -6.29 16.33 4.89
C ASP A 131 -5.12 16.81 5.78
N SER A 132 -4.55 15.93 6.61
CA SER A 132 -3.37 16.27 7.41
C SER A 132 -2.15 16.51 6.52
N ASP A 133 -1.32 17.48 6.90
CA ASP A 133 -0.10 17.81 6.21
C ASP A 133 0.91 16.67 6.20
N TRP A 134 1.79 16.67 5.20
CA TRP A 134 2.92 15.75 5.12
C TRP A 134 3.95 16.02 6.22
N GLY A 135 4.59 14.95 6.68
CA GLY A 135 5.59 15.02 7.72
C GLY A 135 7.01 15.20 7.19
N ALA A 136 7.99 14.95 8.06
CA ALA A 136 9.42 15.02 7.74
C ALA A 136 10.00 13.62 7.48
N GLY A 137 11.16 13.58 6.81
CA GLY A 137 11.94 12.38 6.53
C GLY A 137 11.86 11.93 5.08
N PHE A 138 12.71 10.96 4.75
CA PHE A 138 12.87 10.48 3.38
C PHE A 138 11.58 9.88 2.81
N LEU A 139 10.85 9.07 3.61
CA LEU A 139 9.59 8.48 3.13
C LEU A 139 8.50 9.52 2.93
N ALA A 140 8.42 10.52 3.79
CA ALA A 140 7.42 11.59 3.64
C ALA A 140 7.64 12.39 2.35
N GLU A 141 8.90 12.74 2.06
CA GLU A 141 9.28 13.38 0.79
C GLU A 141 8.94 12.51 -0.41
N VAL A 142 9.34 11.23 -0.37
CA VAL A 142 9.07 10.29 -1.46
C VAL A 142 7.56 10.12 -1.68
N CYS A 143 6.76 9.97 -0.63
CA CYS A 143 5.31 9.82 -0.76
C CYS A 143 4.65 11.07 -1.35
N ARG A 144 5.07 12.28 -0.91
CA ARG A 144 4.59 13.55 -1.46
C ARG A 144 4.86 13.66 -2.97
N GLU A 145 6.09 13.36 -3.38
CA GLU A 145 6.47 13.40 -4.80
C GLU A 145 5.80 12.29 -5.62
N TRP A 146 5.58 11.13 -4.99
CA TRP A 146 4.87 10.01 -5.60
C TRP A 146 3.41 10.36 -5.89
N GLU A 147 2.70 10.95 -4.93
CA GLU A 147 1.33 11.43 -5.13
C GLU A 147 1.28 12.53 -6.19
N ALA A 148 2.21 13.49 -6.15
CA ALA A 148 2.32 14.54 -7.16
C ALA A 148 2.60 14.01 -8.57
N ALA A 149 3.28 12.87 -8.70
CA ALA A 149 3.55 12.24 -10.00
C ALA A 149 2.29 11.74 -10.73
N THR A 150 1.16 11.63 -10.05
CA THR A 150 -0.14 11.28 -10.67
C THR A 150 -0.84 12.47 -11.34
N LYS A 151 -0.36 13.70 -11.11
CA LYS A 151 -0.99 14.93 -11.59
C LYS A 151 -1.29 14.97 -13.08
N PRO A 152 -0.41 14.51 -14.00
CA PRO A 152 -0.73 14.51 -15.43
C PRO A 152 -2.02 13.75 -15.78
N ALA A 153 -2.32 12.65 -15.09
CA ALA A 153 -3.56 11.90 -15.29
C ALA A 153 -4.79 12.70 -14.78
N ALA A 154 -4.66 13.32 -13.59
CA ALA A 154 -5.72 14.15 -13.03
C ALA A 154 -6.03 15.38 -13.89
N ASP A 155 -5.00 16.09 -14.38
CA ASP A 155 -5.14 17.25 -15.26
C ASP A 155 -5.81 16.87 -16.61
N ALA A 156 -5.64 15.62 -17.03
CA ALA A 156 -6.30 15.08 -18.23
C ALA A 156 -7.76 14.64 -17.98
N GLY A 157 -8.30 14.84 -16.78
CA GLY A 157 -9.67 14.48 -16.42
C GLY A 157 -9.87 13.03 -15.97
N ILE A 158 -8.80 12.26 -15.73
CA ILE A 158 -8.88 10.93 -15.16
C ILE A 158 -9.08 11.06 -13.64
N ARG A 159 -10.13 10.47 -13.09
CA ARG A 159 -10.31 10.40 -11.63
C ARG A 159 -9.12 9.69 -11.01
N THR A 160 -8.38 10.36 -10.15
CA THR A 160 -7.13 9.84 -9.58
C THR A 160 -7.28 9.66 -8.07
N VAL A 161 -6.94 8.47 -7.57
CA VAL A 161 -7.01 8.12 -6.15
C VAL A 161 -5.63 7.63 -5.70
N GLN A 162 -5.02 8.30 -4.71
CA GLN A 162 -3.78 7.88 -4.08
C GLN A 162 -4.11 7.12 -2.80
N ILE A 163 -3.89 5.80 -2.78
CA ILE A 163 -4.17 4.97 -1.61
C ILE A 163 -2.97 4.98 -0.66
N ARG A 164 -3.07 5.69 0.47
CA ARG A 164 -2.05 5.72 1.54
C ARG A 164 -2.18 4.47 2.38
N ILE A 165 -1.40 3.46 2.03
CA ILE A 165 -1.48 2.13 2.61
C ILE A 165 -0.71 2.06 3.93
N GLY A 166 -1.34 1.51 4.98
CA GLY A 166 -0.71 1.19 6.25
C GLY A 166 0.05 -0.13 6.24
N VAL A 167 0.34 -0.65 7.45
CA VAL A 167 0.98 -1.96 7.60
C VAL A 167 0.02 -3.07 7.18
N VAL A 168 0.29 -3.72 6.05
CA VAL A 168 -0.58 -4.78 5.52
C VAL A 168 -0.37 -6.08 6.29
N LEU A 169 -1.46 -6.59 6.88
CA LEU A 169 -1.50 -7.91 7.50
C LEU A 169 -1.91 -8.94 6.45
N SER A 170 -0.93 -9.73 6.01
CA SER A 170 -1.10 -10.77 4.99
C SER A 170 -0.26 -12.00 5.32
N PRO A 171 -0.76 -13.22 5.07
CA PRO A 171 0.01 -14.45 5.25
C PRO A 171 1.07 -14.62 4.13
N ALA A 172 0.81 -14.05 2.96
CA ALA A 172 1.62 -14.25 1.75
C ALA A 172 2.82 -13.30 1.61
N GLY A 173 3.00 -12.33 2.54
CA GLY A 173 4.11 -11.38 2.44
C GLY A 173 3.97 -10.15 3.33
N GLY A 174 4.90 -9.20 3.17
CA GLY A 174 4.88 -7.93 3.88
C GLY A 174 5.53 -7.97 5.27
N ALA A 175 5.15 -7.01 6.12
CA ALA A 175 5.74 -6.83 7.44
C ALA A 175 5.44 -8.01 8.38
N LEU A 176 4.20 -8.49 8.40
CA LEU A 176 3.79 -9.58 9.29
C LEU A 176 4.59 -10.85 9.03
N GLN A 177 4.75 -11.26 7.77
CA GLN A 177 5.53 -12.46 7.41
C GLN A 177 6.96 -12.39 7.95
N LYS A 178 7.57 -11.20 7.99
CA LYS A 178 8.93 -11.01 8.51
C LYS A 178 9.00 -11.04 10.04
N MET A 179 7.93 -10.65 10.71
CA MET A 179 7.82 -10.70 12.18
C MET A 179 7.55 -12.12 12.69
N LEU A 180 6.75 -12.91 11.96
CA LEU A 180 6.28 -14.23 12.40
C LEU A 180 7.37 -15.20 12.87
N PRO A 181 8.55 -15.34 12.22
CA PRO A 181 9.58 -16.27 12.69
C PRO A 181 10.02 -15.98 14.13
N ALA A 182 10.32 -14.71 14.46
CA ALA A 182 10.74 -14.32 15.81
C ALA A 182 9.63 -14.57 16.84
N PHE A 183 8.37 -14.24 16.50
CA PHE A 183 7.24 -14.46 17.41
C PHE A 183 6.93 -15.95 17.60
N ARG A 184 6.99 -16.77 16.55
CA ARG A 184 6.80 -18.23 16.63
C ARG A 184 7.86 -18.90 17.51
N MET A 185 9.10 -18.40 17.49
CA MET A 185 10.18 -18.85 18.37
C MET A 185 10.08 -18.31 19.81
N GLY A 186 9.12 -17.43 20.11
CA GLY A 186 8.97 -16.82 21.44
C GLY A 186 10.00 -15.74 21.76
N VAL A 187 10.79 -15.30 20.78
CA VAL A 187 11.79 -14.23 20.93
C VAL A 187 11.32 -12.87 20.36
N GLY A 188 10.08 -12.80 19.93
CA GLY A 188 9.45 -11.54 19.52
C GLY A 188 9.26 -10.57 20.69
N GLY A 189 9.17 -9.28 20.40
CA GLY A 189 8.95 -8.28 21.42
C GLY A 189 8.67 -6.89 20.86
N ARG A 190 8.32 -5.96 21.76
CA ARG A 190 8.08 -4.56 21.39
C ARG A 190 9.37 -3.89 20.92
N ILE A 191 9.24 -2.94 20.02
CA ILE A 191 10.36 -2.17 19.49
C ILE A 191 10.40 -0.81 20.20
N GLY A 192 11.56 -0.45 20.74
CA GLY A 192 11.74 0.79 21.50
C GLY A 192 10.84 0.86 22.73
N SER A 193 10.19 2.00 22.93
CA SER A 193 9.20 2.19 23.99
C SER A 193 7.93 1.36 23.79
N GLY A 194 7.62 1.02 22.53
CA GLY A 194 6.36 0.39 22.14
C GLY A 194 5.16 1.34 22.13
N GLN A 195 5.36 2.64 22.40
CA GLN A 195 4.26 3.63 22.43
C GLN A 195 3.93 4.19 21.04
N GLN A 196 4.81 3.98 20.05
CA GLN A 196 4.54 4.44 18.69
C GLN A 196 3.31 3.76 18.11
N TRP A 197 2.45 4.55 17.48
CA TRP A 197 1.23 4.09 16.81
C TRP A 197 1.55 3.38 15.51
N MET A 198 0.86 2.27 15.30
CA MET A 198 0.90 1.45 14.10
C MET A 198 -0.49 1.41 13.48
N SER A 199 -0.63 2.00 12.30
CA SER A 199 -1.86 1.90 11.51
C SER A 199 -1.70 0.74 10.52
N TRP A 200 -2.58 -0.21 10.61
CA TRP A 200 -2.55 -1.50 9.91
C TRP A 200 -3.82 -1.69 9.07
N VAL A 201 -3.78 -2.63 8.15
CA VAL A 201 -4.95 -3.07 7.38
C VAL A 201 -4.86 -4.56 7.11
N HIS A 202 -5.98 -5.28 7.22
CA HIS A 202 -6.06 -6.67 6.77
C HIS A 202 -6.09 -6.72 5.24
N VAL A 203 -5.37 -7.68 4.63
CA VAL A 203 -5.27 -7.79 3.17
C VAL A 203 -6.64 -7.90 2.50
N HIS A 204 -7.61 -8.54 3.14
CA HIS A 204 -8.98 -8.64 2.63
C HIS A 204 -9.67 -7.28 2.56
N ASP A 205 -9.55 -6.44 3.60
CA ASP A 205 -10.12 -5.08 3.59
C ASP A 205 -9.36 -4.18 2.61
N LEU A 206 -8.06 -4.39 2.43
CA LEU A 206 -7.32 -3.69 1.39
C LEU A 206 -7.90 -4.00 -0.01
N VAL A 207 -8.10 -5.27 -0.32
CA VAL A 207 -8.69 -5.70 -1.60
C VAL A 207 -10.11 -5.17 -1.74
N GLY A 208 -10.93 -5.30 -0.69
CA GLY A 208 -12.30 -4.79 -0.66
C GLY A 208 -12.39 -3.28 -0.87
N ALA A 209 -11.49 -2.51 -0.23
CA ALA A 209 -11.42 -1.05 -0.40
C ALA A 209 -11.04 -0.66 -1.84
N VAL A 210 -10.13 -1.39 -2.50
CA VAL A 210 -9.83 -1.17 -3.93
C VAL A 210 -11.07 -1.41 -4.79
N HIS A 211 -11.83 -2.49 -4.56
CA HIS A 211 -13.10 -2.72 -5.24
C HIS A 211 -14.12 -1.62 -4.97
N HIS A 212 -14.20 -1.13 -3.73
CA HIS A 212 -15.09 -0.03 -3.36
C HIS A 212 -14.71 1.25 -4.10
N ILE A 213 -13.42 1.59 -4.18
CA ILE A 213 -12.91 2.75 -4.94
C ILE A 213 -13.22 2.62 -6.44
N LEU A 214 -13.08 1.43 -7.03
CA LEU A 214 -13.43 1.20 -8.43
C LEU A 214 -14.91 1.49 -8.73
N LYS A 215 -15.80 1.21 -7.77
CA LYS A 215 -17.26 1.38 -7.90
C LYS A 215 -17.77 2.76 -7.48
N SER A 216 -17.03 3.47 -6.63
CA SER A 216 -17.44 4.75 -6.05
C SER A 216 -16.85 5.90 -6.85
N ASP A 217 -17.67 6.79 -7.37
CA ASP A 217 -17.21 8.03 -8.00
C ASP A 217 -16.92 9.15 -6.98
N LEU A 218 -17.27 8.94 -5.70
CA LEU A 218 -17.08 9.92 -4.62
C LEU A 218 -15.65 10.01 -4.12
N LEU A 219 -14.85 8.93 -4.30
CA LEU A 219 -13.48 8.87 -3.79
C LEU A 219 -12.50 9.41 -4.85
N GLN A 220 -11.85 10.52 -4.52
CA GLN A 220 -10.83 11.18 -5.33
C GLN A 220 -9.72 11.75 -4.44
N GLY A 221 -8.51 11.87 -4.95
CA GLY A 221 -7.34 12.33 -4.19
C GLY A 221 -6.85 11.29 -3.18
N PRO A 222 -6.19 11.71 -2.08
CA PRO A 222 -5.65 10.79 -1.10
C PRO A 222 -6.75 10.07 -0.32
N VAL A 223 -6.54 8.76 -0.09
CA VAL A 223 -7.42 7.89 0.70
C VAL A 223 -6.56 7.04 1.62
N ASN A 224 -6.75 7.16 2.93
CA ASN A 224 -6.08 6.34 3.92
C ASN A 224 -6.64 4.92 3.89
N LEU A 225 -5.79 3.96 3.56
CA LEU A 225 -6.14 2.55 3.48
C LEU A 225 -5.55 1.82 4.67
N VAL A 226 -6.21 2.04 5.82
CA VAL A 226 -5.90 1.49 7.14
C VAL A 226 -7.18 1.02 7.82
N ALA A 227 -7.07 0.14 8.81
CA ALA A 227 -8.19 -0.22 9.67
C ALA A 227 -8.61 0.96 10.56
N PRO A 228 -9.89 1.03 10.99
CA PRO A 228 -10.40 2.14 11.81
C PRO A 228 -9.73 2.30 13.18
N GLN A 229 -9.11 1.24 13.70
CA GLN A 229 -8.52 1.20 15.02
C GLN A 229 -7.00 1.03 14.93
N PRO A 230 -6.22 2.11 14.88
CA PRO A 230 -4.77 2.03 15.04
C PRO A 230 -4.43 1.56 16.45
N VAL A 231 -3.29 0.90 16.61
CA VAL A 231 -2.82 0.36 17.90
C VAL A 231 -1.38 0.81 18.17
N THR A 232 -0.94 0.77 19.43
CA THR A 232 0.48 0.96 19.74
C THR A 232 1.29 -0.28 19.35
N ASN A 233 2.60 -0.13 19.15
CA ASN A 233 3.48 -1.26 18.90
C ASN A 233 3.48 -2.27 20.07
N ALA A 234 3.35 -1.80 21.32
CA ALA A 234 3.22 -2.67 22.48
C ALA A 234 1.93 -3.50 22.42
N GLU A 235 0.80 -2.89 22.06
CA GLU A 235 -0.48 -3.57 21.89
C GLU A 235 -0.44 -4.56 20.72
N PHE A 236 0.12 -4.16 19.58
CA PHE A 236 0.33 -5.05 18.44
C PHE A 236 1.14 -6.28 18.84
N THR A 237 2.27 -6.06 19.52
CA THR A 237 3.16 -7.12 19.99
C THR A 237 2.44 -8.10 20.93
N LYS A 238 1.72 -7.57 21.92
CA LYS A 238 0.95 -8.39 22.87
C LYS A 238 -0.14 -9.21 22.17
N THR A 239 -0.86 -8.59 21.23
CA THR A 239 -1.95 -9.24 20.52
C THR A 239 -1.44 -10.32 19.56
N LEU A 240 -0.33 -10.07 18.84
CA LEU A 240 0.30 -11.06 17.97
C LEU A 240 0.85 -12.25 18.76
N ALA A 241 1.54 -12.00 19.88
CA ALA A 241 2.05 -13.03 20.77
C ALA A 241 0.92 -13.91 21.31
N SER A 242 -0.16 -13.29 21.79
CA SER A 242 -1.36 -13.98 22.25
C SER A 242 -2.02 -14.82 21.17
N ALA A 243 -2.13 -14.30 19.94
CA ALA A 243 -2.69 -15.04 18.81
C ALA A 243 -1.85 -16.28 18.42
N LEU A 244 -0.54 -16.21 18.62
CA LEU A 244 0.38 -17.32 18.39
C LEU A 244 0.56 -18.24 19.62
N THR A 245 -0.04 -17.91 20.77
CA THR A 245 0.16 -18.61 22.04
C THR A 245 1.67 -18.70 22.39
N ARG A 246 2.37 -17.58 22.23
CA ARG A 246 3.82 -17.45 22.48
C ARG A 246 4.11 -16.25 23.38
N PRO A 247 5.18 -16.30 24.20
CA PRO A 247 5.62 -15.12 24.94
C PRO A 247 6.19 -14.04 23.98
N ALA A 248 6.15 -12.78 24.40
CA ALA A 248 6.78 -11.65 23.73
C ALA A 248 7.46 -10.74 24.76
N VAL A 249 8.42 -11.31 25.48
CA VAL A 249 9.05 -10.68 26.64
C VAL A 249 10.39 -10.01 26.33
N PHE A 250 10.92 -10.18 25.11
CA PHE A 250 12.23 -9.66 24.72
C PHE A 250 12.08 -8.34 23.94
N PRO A 251 12.17 -7.16 24.58
CA PRO A 251 12.08 -5.90 23.86
C PRO A 251 13.31 -5.71 22.95
N VAL A 252 13.08 -5.16 21.77
CA VAL A 252 14.16 -4.70 20.87
C VAL A 252 14.44 -3.23 21.19
N PRO A 253 15.56 -2.87 21.84
CA PRO A 253 15.86 -1.48 22.13
C PRO A 253 15.91 -0.62 20.87
N ALA A 254 15.49 0.64 20.96
CA ALA A 254 15.44 1.55 19.80
C ALA A 254 16.82 1.70 19.13
N PHE A 255 17.92 1.74 19.92
CA PHE A 255 19.28 1.83 19.35
C PHE A 255 19.65 0.59 18.53
N VAL A 256 19.16 -0.62 18.91
CA VAL A 256 19.39 -1.86 18.16
C VAL A 256 18.66 -1.82 16.83
N ALA A 257 17.41 -1.34 16.81
CA ALA A 257 16.66 -1.14 15.56
C ALA A 257 17.34 -0.13 14.64
N LYS A 258 17.84 0.98 15.19
CA LYS A 258 18.61 1.99 14.45
C LYS A 258 19.95 1.44 13.93
N LEU A 259 20.67 0.69 14.74
CA LEU A 259 21.96 0.09 14.33
C LEU A 259 21.78 -0.93 13.20
N ALA A 260 20.75 -1.81 13.32
CA ALA A 260 20.48 -2.87 12.35
C ALA A 260 19.96 -2.33 11.01
N PHE A 261 19.04 -1.38 11.06
CA PHE A 261 18.29 -0.93 9.87
C PHE A 261 18.58 0.53 9.46
N GLY A 262 19.35 1.28 10.26
CA GLY A 262 19.64 2.70 9.98
C GLY A 262 18.37 3.53 9.90
N GLN A 263 18.29 4.43 8.95
CA GLN A 263 17.16 5.33 8.73
C GLN A 263 15.82 4.59 8.51
N MET A 264 15.84 3.40 7.90
CA MET A 264 14.62 2.57 7.78
C MET A 264 14.09 2.18 9.16
N GLY A 265 14.96 1.86 10.12
CA GLY A 265 14.55 1.59 11.50
C GLY A 265 13.87 2.79 12.16
N GLU A 266 14.35 4.01 11.89
CA GLU A 266 13.75 5.24 12.42
C GLU A 266 12.40 5.55 11.77
N GLU A 267 12.33 5.56 10.44
CA GLU A 267 11.15 6.02 9.71
C GLU A 267 10.05 4.96 9.53
N VAL A 268 10.36 3.66 9.68
CA VAL A 268 9.37 2.57 9.49
C VAL A 268 9.05 1.85 10.80
N LEU A 269 10.05 1.60 11.67
CA LEU A 269 9.83 0.79 12.87
C LEU A 269 9.55 1.63 14.12
N LEU A 270 10.14 2.82 14.23
CA LEU A 270 10.07 3.69 15.39
C LEU A 270 9.14 4.89 15.20
N ALA A 271 8.81 5.26 13.97
CA ALA A 271 7.88 6.35 13.68
C ALA A 271 6.47 6.02 14.15
N SER A 272 5.81 7.03 14.69
CA SER A 272 4.45 6.97 15.22
C SER A 272 3.47 7.56 14.20
N GLN A 273 2.49 6.76 13.76
CA GLN A 273 1.52 7.15 12.74
C GLN A 273 0.13 6.66 13.15
N ARG A 274 -0.63 7.55 13.81
CA ARG A 274 -2.01 7.29 14.23
C ARG A 274 -2.99 7.73 13.15
N VAL A 275 -3.19 6.90 12.14
CA VAL A 275 -3.94 7.25 10.92
C VAL A 275 -5.36 6.71 10.99
N GLU A 276 -6.33 7.54 10.58
CA GLU A 276 -7.75 7.20 10.45
C GLU A 276 -8.17 7.14 8.97
N PRO A 277 -9.00 6.15 8.55
CA PRO A 277 -9.51 6.03 7.18
C PRO A 277 -10.79 6.84 6.98
N THR A 278 -10.73 8.16 7.19
CA THR A 278 -11.91 9.04 7.29
C THR A 278 -12.74 9.01 6.01
N ARG A 279 -12.10 9.04 4.84
CA ARG A 279 -12.80 9.03 3.55
C ARG A 279 -13.44 7.69 3.22
N LEU A 280 -12.80 6.56 3.58
CA LEU A 280 -13.40 5.23 3.40
C LEU A 280 -14.63 5.07 4.29
N ILE A 281 -14.56 5.51 5.55
CA ILE A 281 -15.71 5.49 6.46
C ILE A 281 -16.84 6.37 5.93
N ALA A 282 -16.55 7.60 5.53
CA ALA A 282 -17.54 8.52 4.99
C ALA A 282 -18.19 8.04 3.69
N SER A 283 -17.47 7.25 2.88
CA SER A 283 -18.00 6.62 1.66
C SER A 283 -18.81 5.35 1.91
N GLY A 284 -18.98 4.95 3.19
CA GLY A 284 -19.75 3.76 3.57
C GLY A 284 -19.01 2.44 3.33
N TYR A 285 -17.67 2.41 3.30
CA TYR A 285 -16.93 1.17 3.18
C TYR A 285 -17.11 0.29 4.43
N PRO A 286 -17.62 -0.97 4.29
CA PRO A 286 -17.86 -1.86 5.42
C PRO A 286 -16.58 -2.65 5.77
N PHE A 287 -15.78 -2.16 6.70
CA PHE A 287 -14.61 -2.90 7.18
C PHE A 287 -15.02 -4.23 7.81
N GLN A 288 -14.40 -5.34 7.38
CA GLN A 288 -14.60 -6.67 7.95
C GLN A 288 -13.67 -6.91 9.16
N TYR A 289 -12.48 -6.34 9.12
CA TYR A 289 -11.44 -6.49 10.13
C TYR A 289 -11.11 -5.13 10.75
N SER A 290 -12.00 -4.61 11.59
CA SER A 290 -11.78 -3.36 12.33
C SER A 290 -10.94 -3.56 13.59
N GLU A 291 -10.91 -4.79 14.16
CA GLU A 291 -10.20 -5.14 15.39
C GLU A 291 -8.95 -5.98 15.08
N LEU A 292 -7.80 -5.58 15.66
CA LEU A 292 -6.51 -6.23 15.42
C LEU A 292 -6.53 -7.73 15.73
N ARG A 293 -7.17 -8.16 16.83
CA ARG A 293 -7.23 -9.56 17.21
C ARG A 293 -7.92 -10.41 16.16
N LYS A 294 -9.07 -9.99 15.68
CA LYS A 294 -9.81 -10.69 14.61
C LYS A 294 -8.99 -10.74 13.31
N ALA A 295 -8.31 -9.64 12.98
CA ALA A 295 -7.47 -9.57 11.80
C ALA A 295 -6.29 -10.57 11.87
N LEU A 296 -5.61 -10.63 13.00
CA LEU A 296 -4.50 -11.57 13.19
C LEU A 296 -4.97 -13.02 13.20
N ASP A 297 -6.09 -13.32 13.88
CA ASP A 297 -6.68 -14.67 13.86
C ASP A 297 -7.06 -15.10 12.43
N GLY A 298 -7.59 -14.18 11.61
CA GLY A 298 -7.92 -14.42 10.20
C GLY A 298 -6.69 -14.72 9.35
N VAL A 299 -5.62 -13.93 9.51
CA VAL A 299 -4.37 -14.10 8.74
C VAL A 299 -3.58 -15.35 9.14
N LEU A 300 -3.59 -15.72 10.44
CA LEU A 300 -2.78 -16.83 10.96
C LEU A 300 -3.41 -18.21 10.70
N ARG A 301 -4.71 -18.27 10.40
CA ARG A 301 -5.43 -19.50 10.05
C ARG A 301 -5.51 -19.77 8.54
N ALA A 302 -5.24 -18.75 7.72
CA ALA A 302 -5.23 -18.85 6.25
C ALA A 302 -3.91 -19.46 5.75
#